data_139e1265e19d8d2cd88c81d0347511da
#
_entry.id   139e1265e19d8d2cd88c81d0347511da
#
_cell.length_a   1.000
_cell.length_b   1.000
_cell.length_c   1.000
_cell.angle_alpha   90.00
_cell.angle_beta   90.00
_cell.angle_gamma   90.00
#
_symmetry.space_group_name_H-M   'P 1'
#
loop_
_entity.id
_entity.type
_entity.pdbx_description
1 polymer ?
#
loop_
_entity_poly.entity_id
_entity_poly.type
_entity_poly.pdbx_seq_one_letter_code
_entity_poly.pdbx_strand_id
1 'polypeptide(L)'
;LNAIIRGAIPMKVQVTGGHPSKRTYQAIRIELNHELDVLRDTLDTMIDLLNDGGRICIITFHSLEDRIVKSNFKKNENPCTCPSNFPVCVCGKKSKGRVVTRKPVLPSEKELEENSRSKSAKLRVFERVEDGMESREAL
;
A
#
# COMPACT_ATOMS: atom_id res chain seq x y z
N LEU A 1 -30.65 -5.11 -6.18
CA LEU A 1 -29.25 -5.51 -6.21
C LEU A 1 -28.87 -6.39 -5.01
N ASN A 2 -29.16 -5.99 -3.75
CA ASN A 2 -28.83 -6.79 -2.55
C ASN A 2 -29.43 -8.20 -2.57
N ALA A 3 -30.68 -8.36 -2.99
CA ALA A 3 -31.33 -9.67 -3.11
C ALA A 3 -30.64 -10.57 -4.14
N ILE A 4 -30.25 -10.01 -5.28
CA ILE A 4 -29.53 -10.72 -6.35
C ILE A 4 -28.18 -11.18 -5.84
N ILE A 5 -27.42 -10.28 -5.17
CA ILE A 5 -26.09 -10.59 -4.63
C ILE A 5 -26.19 -11.69 -3.57
N ARG A 6 -27.19 -11.62 -2.67
CA ARG A 6 -27.43 -12.67 -1.68
C ARG A 6 -27.72 -14.02 -2.31
N GLY A 7 -28.53 -14.05 -3.37
CA GLY A 7 -28.83 -15.29 -4.08
C GLY A 7 -27.61 -15.93 -4.77
N ALA A 8 -26.64 -15.12 -5.19
CA ALA A 8 -25.44 -15.59 -5.88
C ALA A 8 -24.29 -16.01 -4.94
N ILE A 9 -24.29 -15.58 -3.67
CA ILE A 9 -23.20 -15.86 -2.73
C ILE A 9 -23.57 -17.06 -1.84
N PRO A 10 -22.70 -18.09 -1.74
CA PRO A 10 -22.93 -19.22 -0.83
C PRO A 10 -23.15 -18.80 0.63
N MET A 11 -24.10 -19.42 1.32
CA MET A 11 -24.45 -19.11 2.71
C MET A 11 -23.24 -19.10 3.65
N LYS A 12 -22.31 -20.03 3.48
CA LYS A 12 -21.06 -20.10 4.28
C LYS A 12 -20.26 -18.80 4.24
N VAL A 13 -20.22 -18.12 3.09
CA VAL A 13 -19.50 -16.86 2.91
C VAL A 13 -20.28 -15.68 3.51
N GLN A 14 -21.61 -15.75 3.50
CA GLN A 14 -22.46 -14.71 4.07
C GLN A 14 -22.35 -14.61 5.59
N VAL A 15 -22.13 -15.73 6.28
CA VAL A 15 -22.05 -15.79 7.76
C VAL A 15 -20.74 -15.23 8.28
N THR A 16 -19.63 -15.38 7.53
CA THR A 16 -18.28 -15.04 8.03
C THR A 16 -17.78 -13.65 7.58
N GLY A 17 -18.41 -13.03 6.58
CA GLY A 17 -17.84 -11.88 5.87
C GLY A 17 -18.55 -10.52 6.09
N GLY A 18 -19.52 -10.41 7.02
CA GLY A 18 -20.36 -9.23 7.16
C GLY A 18 -21.40 -9.13 6.03
N HIS A 19 -21.90 -7.92 5.72
CA HIS A 19 -22.95 -7.77 4.71
C HIS A 19 -22.45 -8.24 3.33
N PRO A 20 -23.11 -9.20 2.67
CA PRO A 20 -22.62 -9.87 1.45
C PRO A 20 -22.38 -8.91 0.28
N SER A 21 -23.15 -7.83 0.19
CA SER A 21 -23.02 -6.84 -0.89
C SER A 21 -21.87 -5.84 -0.70
N LYS A 22 -21.22 -5.82 0.47
CA LYS A 22 -20.18 -4.83 0.79
C LYS A 22 -19.04 -4.82 -0.24
N ARG A 23 -18.57 -6.00 -0.64
CA ARG A 23 -17.48 -6.14 -1.62
C ARG A 23 -17.90 -5.71 -3.02
N THR A 24 -19.15 -5.99 -3.42
CA THR A 24 -19.68 -5.58 -4.71
C THR A 24 -19.80 -4.06 -4.80
N TYR A 25 -20.36 -3.41 -3.78
CA TYR A 25 -20.43 -1.95 -3.75
C TYR A 25 -19.04 -1.31 -3.69
N GLN A 26 -18.11 -1.90 -2.95
CA GLN A 26 -16.72 -1.44 -2.94
C GLN A 26 -16.08 -1.53 -4.32
N ALA A 27 -16.27 -2.63 -5.04
CA ALA A 27 -15.71 -2.80 -6.39
C ALA A 27 -16.29 -1.78 -7.37
N ILE A 28 -17.60 -1.54 -7.34
CA ILE A 28 -18.27 -0.53 -8.19
C ILE A 28 -17.73 0.87 -7.87
N ARG A 29 -17.56 1.22 -6.59
CA ARG A 29 -17.03 2.52 -6.17
C ARG A 29 -15.60 2.73 -6.64
N ILE A 30 -14.75 1.72 -6.46
CA ILE A 30 -13.34 1.75 -6.87
C ILE A 30 -13.24 1.97 -8.38
N GLU A 31 -14.02 1.22 -9.16
CA GLU A 31 -14.02 1.32 -10.61
C GLU A 31 -14.53 2.67 -11.09
N LEU A 32 -15.67 3.12 -10.55
CA LEU A 32 -16.29 4.39 -10.95
C LEU A 32 -15.40 5.61 -10.63
N ASN A 33 -14.72 5.59 -9.50
CA ASN A 33 -13.88 6.70 -9.05
C ASN A 33 -12.41 6.55 -9.45
N HIS A 34 -12.03 5.46 -10.10
CA HIS A 34 -10.63 5.16 -10.46
C HIS A 34 -9.67 5.23 -9.25
N GLU A 35 -10.15 4.88 -8.05
CA GLU A 35 -9.43 5.09 -6.79
C GLU A 35 -8.04 4.47 -6.79
N LEU A 36 -7.91 3.25 -7.32
CA LEU A 36 -6.64 2.53 -7.36
C LEU A 36 -5.68 3.06 -8.43
N ASP A 37 -6.20 3.57 -9.53
CA ASP A 37 -5.39 4.12 -10.61
C ASP A 37 -4.82 5.47 -10.19
N VAL A 38 -5.64 6.35 -9.63
CA VAL A 38 -5.17 7.62 -9.05
C VAL A 38 -4.08 7.38 -8.01
N LEU A 39 -4.27 6.43 -7.09
CA LEU A 39 -3.26 6.09 -6.09
C LEU A 39 -1.96 5.60 -6.75
N ARG A 40 -2.07 4.73 -7.76
CA ARG A 40 -0.91 4.15 -8.46
C ARG A 40 -0.10 5.20 -9.21
N ASP A 41 -0.80 6.10 -9.89
CA ASP A 41 -0.19 7.11 -10.75
C ASP A 41 0.45 8.27 -9.98
N THR A 42 -0.08 8.57 -8.78
CA THR A 42 0.42 9.68 -7.97
C THR A 42 1.60 9.31 -7.06
N LEU A 43 1.74 8.05 -6.64
CA LEU A 43 2.76 7.64 -5.66
C LEU A 43 4.19 7.95 -6.10
N ASP A 44 4.55 7.64 -7.33
CA ASP A 44 5.91 7.90 -7.85
C ASP A 44 6.20 9.40 -7.88
N THR A 45 5.24 10.21 -8.33
CA THR A 45 5.34 11.68 -8.35
C THR A 45 5.47 12.25 -6.94
N MET A 46 4.70 11.75 -5.97
CA MET A 46 4.77 12.20 -4.57
C MET A 46 6.15 11.91 -3.96
N ILE A 47 6.74 10.74 -4.26
CA ILE A 47 8.10 10.40 -3.81
C ILE A 47 9.13 11.32 -4.45
N ASP A 48 8.99 11.66 -5.74
CA ASP A 48 9.93 12.52 -6.46
C ASP A 48 9.90 13.97 -6.00
N LEU A 49 8.79 14.42 -5.42
CA LEU A 49 8.63 15.76 -4.84
C LEU A 49 9.18 15.89 -3.41
N LEU A 50 9.55 14.79 -2.76
CA LEU A 50 10.15 14.86 -1.43
C LEU A 50 11.58 15.38 -1.50
N ASN A 51 11.96 16.19 -0.53
CA ASN A 51 13.37 16.54 -0.29
C ASN A 51 14.10 15.32 0.30
N ASP A 52 15.44 15.36 0.29
CA ASP A 52 16.25 14.35 0.96
C ASP A 52 15.90 14.26 2.45
N GLY A 53 15.74 13.06 2.97
CA GLY A 53 15.24 12.79 4.32
C GLY A 53 13.72 13.02 4.49
N GLY A 54 13.03 13.52 3.47
CA GLY A 54 11.58 13.70 3.49
C GLY A 54 10.83 12.38 3.56
N ARG A 55 9.70 12.35 4.27
CA ARG A 55 8.89 11.14 4.47
C ARG A 55 7.49 11.29 3.91
N ILE A 56 7.04 10.26 3.19
CA ILE A 56 5.65 10.09 2.82
C ILE A 56 5.00 9.05 3.72
N CYS A 57 3.87 9.43 4.34
CA CYS A 57 3.08 8.60 5.23
C CYS A 57 1.71 8.37 4.59
N ILE A 58 1.36 7.11 4.34
CA ILE A 58 0.09 6.76 3.68
C ILE A 58 -0.71 5.83 4.57
N ILE A 59 -1.97 6.21 4.83
CA ILE A 59 -2.94 5.38 5.52
C ILE A 59 -3.88 4.78 4.48
N THR A 60 -4.01 3.46 4.50
CA THR A 60 -4.92 2.70 3.63
C THR A 60 -5.98 1.99 4.46
N PHE A 61 -7.17 1.80 3.91
CA PHE A 61 -8.30 1.18 4.62
C PHE A 61 -8.73 -0.16 4.05
N HIS A 62 -8.18 -0.57 2.91
CA HIS A 62 -8.42 -1.90 2.37
C HIS A 62 -7.17 -2.53 1.74
N SER A 63 -7.23 -3.84 1.53
CA SER A 63 -6.07 -4.64 1.12
C SER A 63 -5.54 -4.30 -0.28
N LEU A 64 -6.38 -3.80 -1.19
CA LEU A 64 -5.96 -3.43 -2.54
C LEU A 64 -5.08 -2.16 -2.52
N GLU A 65 -5.50 -1.12 -1.79
CA GLU A 65 -4.69 0.08 -1.57
C GLU A 65 -3.35 -0.28 -0.90
N ASP A 66 -3.40 -1.05 0.21
CA ASP A 66 -2.20 -1.45 0.95
C ASP A 66 -1.20 -2.20 0.06
N ARG A 67 -1.70 -3.05 -0.86
CA ARG A 67 -0.87 -3.79 -1.81
C ARG A 67 -0.17 -2.84 -2.79
N ILE A 68 -0.88 -1.83 -3.31
CA ILE A 68 -0.33 -0.84 -4.23
C ILE A 68 0.78 -0.05 -3.55
N VAL A 69 0.51 0.52 -2.36
CA VAL A 69 1.49 1.30 -1.60
C VAL A 69 2.71 0.45 -1.26
N LYS A 70 2.52 -0.76 -0.73
CA LYS A 70 3.62 -1.69 -0.42
C LYS A 70 4.48 -2.00 -1.65
N SER A 71 3.85 -2.30 -2.77
CA SER A 71 4.56 -2.64 -4.00
C SER A 71 5.31 -1.45 -4.58
N ASN A 72 4.71 -0.27 -4.55
CA ASN A 72 5.33 0.97 -5.01
C ASN A 72 6.55 1.34 -4.15
N PHE A 73 6.42 1.34 -2.83
CA PHE A 73 7.53 1.63 -1.92
C PHE A 73 8.69 0.65 -2.09
N LYS A 74 8.39 -0.65 -2.22
CA LYS A 74 9.40 -1.67 -2.48
C LYS A 74 10.10 -1.47 -3.83
N LYS A 75 9.36 -1.09 -4.89
CA LYS A 75 9.91 -0.77 -6.21
C LYS A 75 10.84 0.44 -6.14
N ASN A 76 10.49 1.48 -5.39
CA ASN A 76 11.31 2.69 -5.23
C ASN A 76 12.54 2.46 -4.32
N GLU A 77 12.44 1.56 -3.34
CA GLU A 77 13.59 1.11 -2.52
C GLU A 77 14.55 0.23 -3.34
N ASN A 78 14.01 -0.70 -4.14
CA ASN A 78 14.76 -1.67 -4.92
C ASN A 78 14.28 -1.69 -6.38
N PRO A 79 14.64 -0.69 -7.19
CA PRO A 79 14.13 -0.55 -8.55
C PRO A 79 14.78 -1.50 -9.56
N CYS A 80 15.76 -2.28 -9.15
CA CYS A 80 16.47 -3.20 -10.03
C CYS A 80 15.53 -4.23 -10.66
N THR A 81 15.63 -4.38 -11.99
CA THR A 81 14.87 -5.34 -12.79
C THR A 81 15.76 -6.39 -13.45
N CYS A 82 17.04 -6.45 -13.09
CA CYS A 82 17.94 -7.48 -13.60
C CYS A 82 17.55 -8.86 -13.07
N PRO A 83 17.75 -9.93 -13.86
CA PRO A 83 17.64 -11.29 -13.37
C PRO A 83 18.54 -11.54 -12.17
N SER A 84 18.08 -12.32 -11.19
CA SER A 84 18.81 -12.58 -9.94
C SER A 84 20.15 -13.32 -10.13
N ASN A 85 20.35 -13.96 -11.30
CA ASN A 85 21.58 -14.66 -11.66
C ASN A 85 22.65 -13.75 -12.30
N PHE A 86 22.36 -12.46 -12.51
CA PHE A 86 23.35 -11.53 -13.03
C PHE A 86 24.35 -11.13 -11.94
N PRO A 87 25.67 -11.22 -12.19
CA PRO A 87 26.70 -10.89 -11.21
C PRO A 87 26.76 -9.38 -10.88
N VAL A 88 26.33 -8.54 -11.82
CA VAL A 88 26.34 -7.07 -11.66
C VAL A 88 25.05 -6.50 -12.23
N CYS A 89 24.51 -5.49 -11.55
CA CYS A 89 23.33 -4.77 -12.03
C CYS A 89 23.69 -3.91 -13.25
N VAL A 90 22.96 -4.12 -14.35
CA VAL A 90 23.15 -3.39 -15.63
C VAL A 90 21.97 -2.48 -15.99
N CYS A 91 20.91 -2.47 -15.18
CA CYS A 91 19.70 -1.68 -15.51
C CYS A 91 19.84 -0.18 -15.24
N GLY A 92 20.88 0.25 -14.54
CA GLY A 92 21.14 1.67 -14.22
C GLY A 92 20.09 2.34 -13.31
N LYS A 93 19.11 1.57 -12.80
CA LYS A 93 18.07 2.11 -11.92
C LYS A 93 18.63 2.30 -10.50
N LYS A 94 18.40 3.49 -9.95
CA LYS A 94 18.85 3.83 -8.62
C LYS A 94 17.69 3.85 -7.63
N SER A 95 17.99 3.50 -6.37
CA SER A 95 17.03 3.62 -5.27
C SER A 95 16.64 5.08 -5.07
N LYS A 96 15.36 5.32 -4.78
CA LYS A 96 14.87 6.67 -4.42
C LYS A 96 14.80 6.87 -2.91
N GLY A 97 15.08 5.83 -2.12
CA GLY A 97 14.98 5.90 -0.67
C GLY A 97 14.74 4.54 -0.04
N ARG A 98 14.17 4.54 1.16
CA ARG A 98 13.98 3.32 1.96
C ARG A 98 12.57 3.19 2.54
N VAL A 99 12.12 1.95 2.68
CA VAL A 99 10.88 1.63 3.38
C VAL A 99 11.13 1.67 4.88
N VAL A 100 10.56 2.67 5.56
CA VAL A 100 10.69 2.82 7.03
C VAL A 100 9.86 1.76 7.75
N THR A 101 8.63 1.52 7.30
CA THR A 101 7.71 0.54 7.89
C THR A 101 7.68 -0.75 7.08
N ARG A 102 8.52 -1.72 7.38
CA ARG A 102 8.51 -3.05 6.72
C ARG A 102 7.17 -3.79 6.96
N LYS A 103 6.64 -3.70 8.17
CA LYS A 103 5.26 -4.08 8.53
C LYS A 103 4.42 -2.82 8.65
N PRO A 104 3.12 -2.84 8.23
CA PRO A 104 2.27 -1.66 8.43
C PRO A 104 2.09 -1.40 9.91
N VAL A 105 2.04 -0.12 10.29
CA VAL A 105 1.59 0.27 11.64
C VAL A 105 0.07 0.18 11.67
N LEU A 106 -0.44 -0.52 12.67
CA LEU A 106 -1.88 -0.72 12.88
C LEU A 106 -2.36 0.21 13.99
N PRO A 107 -3.66 0.53 14.04
CA PRO A 107 -4.23 1.34 15.11
C PRO A 107 -4.04 0.64 16.47
N SER A 108 -3.80 1.43 17.51
CA SER A 108 -3.74 0.94 18.89
C SER A 108 -5.12 0.52 19.42
N GLU A 109 -5.16 -0.25 20.51
CA GLU A 109 -6.41 -0.62 21.17
C GLU A 109 -7.21 0.62 21.58
N LYS A 110 -6.54 1.62 22.15
CA LYS A 110 -7.15 2.89 22.51
C LYS A 110 -7.80 3.58 21.32
N GLU A 111 -7.12 3.64 20.18
CA GLU A 111 -7.68 4.25 18.97
C GLU A 111 -8.88 3.45 18.44
N LEU A 112 -8.86 2.12 18.54
CA LEU A 112 -9.99 1.28 18.15
C LEU A 112 -11.22 1.50 19.02
N GLU A 113 -11.04 1.77 20.32
CA GLU A 113 -12.11 2.12 21.25
C GLU A 113 -12.71 3.49 20.92
N GLU A 114 -11.86 4.50 20.67
CA GLU A 114 -12.29 5.87 20.38
C GLU A 114 -12.83 6.02 18.95
N ASN A 115 -12.31 5.24 17.99
CA ASN A 115 -12.63 5.32 16.57
C ASN A 115 -12.71 3.93 15.91
N SER A 116 -13.86 3.31 15.98
CA SER A 116 -14.09 1.98 15.38
C SER A 116 -13.85 1.92 13.86
N ARG A 117 -13.84 3.06 13.16
CA ARG A 117 -13.56 3.13 11.72
C ARG A 117 -12.09 2.88 11.39
N SER A 118 -11.18 3.07 12.36
CA SER A 118 -9.73 2.83 12.19
C SER A 118 -9.38 1.34 12.08
N LYS A 119 -10.29 0.41 12.37
CA LYS A 119 -10.06 -1.04 12.42
C LYS A 119 -9.33 -1.62 11.21
N SER A 120 -9.55 -1.06 10.03
CA SER A 120 -8.91 -1.52 8.79
C SER A 120 -7.73 -0.67 8.37
N ALA A 121 -7.38 0.37 9.12
CA ALA A 121 -6.31 1.31 8.80
C ALA A 121 -4.94 0.63 8.87
N LYS A 122 -4.09 0.97 7.91
CA LYS A 122 -2.69 0.54 7.83
C LYS A 122 -1.84 1.72 7.41
N LEU A 123 -0.93 2.14 8.27
CA LEU A 123 0.03 3.19 7.95
C LEU A 123 1.31 2.57 7.39
N ARG A 124 1.75 3.11 6.25
CA ARG A 124 3.06 2.84 5.65
C ARG A 124 3.84 4.12 5.47
N VAL A 125 5.15 4.03 5.69
CA VAL A 125 6.07 5.16 5.59
C VAL A 125 7.24 4.79 4.69
N PHE A 126 7.56 5.70 3.76
CA PHE A 126 8.76 5.68 2.92
C PHE A 126 9.54 6.97 3.13
N GLU A 127 10.86 6.89 3.15
CA GLU A 127 11.76 8.02 3.30
C GLU A 127 12.59 8.19 2.04
N ARG A 128 12.58 9.39 1.47
CA ARG A 128 13.46 9.76 0.36
C ARG A 128 14.89 9.81 0.85
N VAL A 129 15.82 9.21 0.10
CA VAL A 129 17.26 9.31 0.33
C VAL A 129 17.92 9.54 -1.02
N GLU A 130 18.58 10.67 -1.20
CA GLU A 130 19.35 10.93 -2.40
C GLU A 130 20.66 10.12 -2.38
N ASP A 131 21.05 9.60 -3.55
CA ASP A 131 22.28 8.80 -3.71
C ASP A 131 23.53 9.58 -3.24
N GLY A 132 24.08 9.18 -2.11
CA GLY A 132 25.27 9.76 -1.52
C GLY A 132 25.59 9.23 -0.11
N MET A 133 24.63 8.58 0.54
CA MET A 133 24.88 7.87 1.80
C MET A 133 24.80 6.36 1.58
N GLU A 134 25.99 5.75 1.44
CA GLU A 134 26.19 4.33 1.70
C GLU A 134 25.46 3.93 2.99
N SER A 135 24.77 2.80 2.89
CA SER A 135 24.15 2.11 4.00
C SER A 135 25.02 2.17 5.27
N ARG A 136 24.68 3.09 6.17
CA ARG A 136 25.17 2.97 7.55
C ARG A 136 24.45 1.78 8.16
N GLU A 137 25.25 0.76 8.34
CA GLU A 137 25.11 -0.49 9.05
C GLU A 137 23.98 -0.52 10.09
N ALA A 138 23.16 -1.57 9.91
CA ALA A 138 22.35 -2.10 11.00
C ALA A 138 23.28 -2.62 12.10
N LEU A 139 23.29 -1.96 13.24
CA LEU A 139 23.63 -2.52 14.53
C LEU A 139 22.35 -2.96 15.24
#